data_d408a9bf4d78084b10953f622351d9ab
#
_entry.id   d408a9bf4d78084b10953f622351d9ab
#
_cell.length_a   1.000
_cell.length_b   1.000
_cell.length_c   1.000
_cell.angle_alpha   90.00
_cell.angle_beta   90.00
_cell.angle_gamma   90.00
#
_symmetry.space_group_name_H-M   'P 1'
#
loop_
_entity.id
_entity.type
_entity.pdbx_description
1 polymer ?
#
loop_
_entity_poly.entity_id
_entity_poly.type
_entity_poly.pdbx_seq_one_letter_code
_entity_poly.pdbx_strand_id
1 'polypeptide(L)'
;MKTYLEHILYICIGTILLVSCGSASKSIKSARTALSRGEYEVAAEHFKKAYKRISPKDKKMRGEIAFEMGNTYTAYGNVARALAAFKNAERYKYNDTLVYPKLGMLSMQLGNYKEAANYFAKHLELVDDNTSKLRYNWALRASDFKQQSSAYTVKLEKLFASSRSDYSPMFANSEGNELYFTSTRNQATGDELSGITGMKNSDLFCVRKDEKGKWKAPELVEGGLNTPLDEGACCFSTDGKMYLTVCPTDPEYPRMAEIWTSNRSDAKWNKASKLK
;
A
#
# COMPACT_ATOMS: atom_id res chain seq x y z
N MET A 1 -15.26 9.74 -56.79
CA MET A 1 -15.50 8.73 -55.73
C MET A 1 -14.27 8.44 -54.88
N LYS A 2 -13.08 8.23 -55.43
CA LYS A 2 -11.83 7.98 -54.67
C LYS A 2 -11.46 9.12 -53.69
N THR A 3 -11.49 10.36 -54.15
CA THR A 3 -11.16 11.55 -53.34
C THR A 3 -12.11 11.79 -52.13
N TYR A 4 -13.40 11.47 -52.30
CA TYR A 4 -14.40 11.58 -51.20
C TYR A 4 -14.14 10.53 -50.09
N LEU A 5 -13.73 9.32 -50.48
CA LEU A 5 -13.40 8.26 -49.52
C LEU A 5 -12.16 8.59 -48.70
N GLU A 6 -11.15 9.20 -49.31
CA GLU A 6 -9.95 9.68 -48.63
C GLU A 6 -10.24 10.79 -47.63
N HIS A 7 -11.10 11.76 -47.95
CA HIS A 7 -11.48 12.83 -47.05
C HIS A 7 -12.30 12.31 -45.86
N ILE A 8 -13.22 11.35 -46.07
CA ILE A 8 -13.96 10.71 -44.96
C ILE A 8 -12.97 9.93 -44.09
N LEU A 9 -12.00 9.23 -44.61
CA LEU A 9 -11.00 8.51 -43.84
C LEU A 9 -10.15 9.44 -42.97
N TYR A 10 -9.72 10.60 -43.51
CA TYR A 10 -8.98 11.62 -42.74
C TYR A 10 -9.80 12.27 -41.66
N ILE A 11 -11.10 12.52 -41.89
CA ILE A 11 -12.02 13.05 -40.87
C ILE A 11 -12.26 12.02 -39.78
N CYS A 12 -12.47 10.74 -40.13
CA CYS A 12 -12.63 9.67 -39.13
C CYS A 12 -11.36 9.46 -38.29
N ILE A 13 -10.17 9.52 -38.89
CA ILE A 13 -8.91 9.41 -38.15
C ILE A 13 -8.70 10.61 -37.24
N GLY A 14 -9.04 11.82 -37.69
CA GLY A 14 -8.94 13.04 -36.90
C GLY A 14 -9.89 13.04 -35.68
N THR A 15 -11.12 12.56 -35.84
CA THR A 15 -12.08 12.46 -34.73
C THR A 15 -11.71 11.39 -33.69
N ILE A 16 -11.13 10.27 -34.13
CA ILE A 16 -10.66 9.21 -33.20
C ILE A 16 -9.49 9.72 -32.33
N LEU A 17 -8.60 10.54 -32.86
CA LEU A 17 -7.48 11.13 -32.13
C LEU A 17 -7.95 12.15 -31.08
N LEU A 18 -8.97 12.96 -31.39
CA LEU A 18 -9.51 13.96 -30.48
C LEU A 18 -10.28 13.32 -29.30
N VAL A 19 -11.04 12.26 -29.53
CA VAL A 19 -11.78 11.52 -28.51
C VAL A 19 -10.82 10.80 -27.53
N SER A 20 -9.68 10.30 -28.02
CA SER A 20 -8.69 9.62 -27.17
C SER A 20 -8.02 10.58 -26.20
N CYS A 21 -7.68 11.79 -26.64
CA CYS A 21 -7.00 12.79 -25.78
C CYS A 21 -7.92 13.30 -24.66
N GLY A 22 -9.21 13.57 -24.94
CA GLY A 22 -10.19 14.01 -23.95
C GLY A 22 -10.43 12.96 -22.84
N SER A 23 -10.38 11.68 -23.19
CA SER A 23 -10.62 10.60 -22.23
C SER A 23 -9.42 10.34 -21.28
N ALA A 24 -8.18 10.55 -21.75
CA ALA A 24 -6.98 10.45 -20.90
C ALA A 24 -6.94 11.60 -19.88
N SER A 25 -7.19 12.85 -20.34
CA SER A 25 -7.25 14.04 -19.49
C SER A 25 -8.31 13.91 -18.38
N LYS A 26 -9.51 13.42 -18.70
CA LYS A 26 -10.56 13.15 -17.70
C LYS A 26 -10.08 12.14 -16.64
N SER A 27 -9.42 11.07 -17.05
CA SER A 27 -8.89 10.06 -16.11
C SER A 27 -7.78 10.62 -15.21
N ILE A 28 -6.90 11.48 -15.75
CA ILE A 28 -5.85 12.17 -14.96
C ILE A 28 -6.49 13.07 -13.91
N LYS A 29 -7.49 13.87 -14.30
CA LYS A 29 -8.23 14.74 -13.36
C LYS A 29 -8.88 13.92 -12.24
N SER A 30 -9.56 12.83 -12.58
CA SER A 30 -10.16 11.93 -11.57
C SER A 30 -9.11 11.32 -10.64
N ALA A 31 -7.93 10.91 -11.16
CA ALA A 31 -6.84 10.40 -10.36
C ALA A 31 -6.34 11.44 -9.34
N ARG A 32 -6.08 12.67 -9.78
CA ARG A 32 -5.61 13.75 -8.90
C ARG A 32 -6.65 14.15 -7.85
N THR A 33 -7.95 14.09 -8.20
CA THR A 33 -9.04 14.28 -7.22
C THR A 33 -9.05 13.17 -6.18
N ALA A 34 -8.90 11.90 -6.59
CA ALA A 34 -8.81 10.79 -5.65
C ALA A 34 -7.56 10.90 -4.74
N LEU A 35 -6.41 11.33 -5.29
CA LEU A 35 -5.21 11.61 -4.48
C LEU A 35 -5.44 12.66 -3.41
N SER A 36 -6.15 13.76 -3.73
CA SER A 36 -6.44 14.82 -2.75
C SER A 36 -7.35 14.35 -1.61
N ARG A 37 -8.06 13.23 -1.81
CA ARG A 37 -8.88 12.56 -0.79
C ARG A 37 -8.15 11.42 -0.07
N GLY A 38 -6.89 11.14 -0.43
CA GLY A 38 -6.15 9.99 0.10
C GLY A 38 -6.60 8.63 -0.43
N GLU A 39 -7.42 8.58 -1.46
CA GLU A 39 -7.95 7.36 -2.10
C GLU A 39 -6.90 6.80 -3.09
N TYR A 40 -5.80 6.28 -2.57
CA TYR A 40 -4.62 5.93 -3.39
C TYR A 40 -4.88 4.82 -4.39
N GLU A 41 -5.62 3.77 -4.04
CA GLU A 41 -5.93 2.69 -4.99
C GLU A 41 -6.85 3.18 -6.11
N VAL A 42 -7.88 3.98 -5.77
CA VAL A 42 -8.77 4.61 -6.75
C VAL A 42 -7.97 5.52 -7.69
N ALA A 43 -7.05 6.32 -7.14
CA ALA A 43 -6.18 7.18 -7.93
C ALA A 43 -5.28 6.35 -8.87
N ALA A 44 -4.67 5.28 -8.37
CA ALA A 44 -3.81 4.40 -9.17
C ALA A 44 -4.57 3.77 -10.34
N GLU A 45 -5.80 3.31 -10.14
CA GLU A 45 -6.62 2.76 -11.23
C GLU A 45 -6.99 3.83 -12.27
N HIS A 46 -7.27 5.07 -11.85
CA HIS A 46 -7.49 6.16 -12.78
C HIS A 46 -6.23 6.53 -13.56
N PHE A 47 -5.07 6.62 -12.94
CA PHE A 47 -3.79 6.84 -13.66
C PHE A 47 -3.49 5.70 -14.62
N LYS A 48 -3.70 4.46 -14.24
CA LYS A 48 -3.52 3.28 -15.09
C LYS A 48 -4.42 3.33 -16.34
N LYS A 49 -5.70 3.76 -16.18
CA LYS A 49 -6.61 4.01 -17.29
C LYS A 49 -6.11 5.13 -18.21
N ALA A 50 -5.62 6.23 -17.62
CA ALA A 50 -5.02 7.33 -18.36
C ALA A 50 -3.79 6.88 -19.15
N TYR A 51 -2.83 6.20 -18.49
CA TYR A 51 -1.60 5.72 -19.08
C TYR A 51 -1.82 4.82 -20.30
N LYS A 52 -2.83 3.95 -20.27
CA LYS A 52 -3.22 3.09 -21.39
C LYS A 52 -3.74 3.89 -22.61
N ARG A 53 -4.33 5.05 -22.38
CA ARG A 53 -4.93 5.90 -23.40
C ARG A 53 -3.96 6.92 -24.00
N ILE A 54 -2.88 7.24 -23.29
CA ILE A 54 -1.83 8.13 -23.80
C ILE A 54 -1.07 7.45 -24.94
N SER A 55 -0.95 8.16 -26.05
CA SER A 55 -0.21 7.66 -27.22
C SER A 55 1.22 7.23 -26.84
N PRO A 56 1.72 6.09 -27.32
CA PRO A 56 3.12 5.69 -27.17
C PRO A 56 4.12 6.71 -27.71
N LYS A 57 3.70 7.58 -28.64
CA LYS A 57 4.52 8.65 -29.20
C LYS A 57 4.65 9.84 -28.25
N ASP A 58 3.72 10.05 -27.35
CA ASP A 58 3.77 11.11 -26.32
C ASP A 58 4.62 10.64 -25.13
N LYS A 59 5.93 10.61 -25.35
CA LYS A 59 6.89 10.15 -24.35
C LYS A 59 6.88 11.03 -23.10
N LYS A 60 6.67 12.34 -23.25
CA LYS A 60 6.64 13.31 -22.16
C LYS A 60 5.50 12.98 -21.20
N MET A 61 4.27 12.94 -21.68
CA MET A 61 3.09 12.66 -20.86
C MET A 61 3.14 11.23 -20.27
N ARG A 62 3.64 10.25 -21.01
CA ARG A 62 3.84 8.90 -20.49
C ARG A 62 4.82 8.86 -19.33
N GLY A 63 5.94 9.59 -19.42
CA GLY A 63 6.90 9.69 -18.33
C GLY A 63 6.31 10.34 -17.09
N GLU A 64 5.60 11.46 -17.27
CA GLU A 64 4.93 12.17 -16.19
C GLU A 64 3.89 11.29 -15.45
N ILE A 65 2.98 10.68 -16.19
CA ILE A 65 1.93 9.84 -15.58
C ILE A 65 2.52 8.57 -14.98
N ALA A 66 3.57 7.99 -15.54
CA ALA A 66 4.27 6.87 -14.92
C ALA A 66 4.90 7.27 -13.59
N PHE A 67 5.46 8.47 -13.49
CA PHE A 67 6.00 9.00 -12.24
C PHE A 67 4.91 9.23 -11.19
N GLU A 68 3.78 9.86 -11.55
CA GLU A 68 2.64 10.02 -10.65
C GLU A 68 2.08 8.66 -10.16
N MET A 69 1.99 7.67 -11.05
CA MET A 69 1.61 6.30 -10.68
C MET A 69 2.60 5.69 -9.67
N GLY A 70 3.90 5.87 -9.89
CA GLY A 70 4.94 5.39 -8.98
C GLY A 70 4.78 5.98 -7.58
N ASN A 71 4.57 7.30 -7.47
CA ASN A 71 4.30 7.96 -6.21
C ASN A 71 3.03 7.43 -5.54
N THR A 72 1.96 7.26 -6.33
CA THR A 72 0.67 6.75 -5.84
C THR A 72 0.82 5.34 -5.28
N TYR A 73 1.46 4.41 -6.01
CA TYR A 73 1.72 3.05 -5.54
C TYR A 73 2.62 3.02 -4.30
N THR A 74 3.58 3.94 -4.20
CA THR A 74 4.44 4.07 -3.02
C THR A 74 3.63 4.49 -1.78
N ALA A 75 2.65 5.39 -1.95
CA ALA A 75 1.86 5.95 -0.86
C ALA A 75 1.04 4.89 -0.10
N TYR A 76 0.59 3.83 -0.78
CA TYR A 76 -0.10 2.72 -0.11
C TYR A 76 0.68 1.39 -0.08
N GLY A 77 1.99 1.47 -0.27
CA GLY A 77 2.89 0.35 -0.02
C GLY A 77 2.95 -0.71 -1.12
N ASN A 78 2.45 -0.45 -2.33
CA ASN A 78 2.56 -1.40 -3.44
C ASN A 78 3.92 -1.30 -4.14
N VAL A 79 4.95 -1.83 -3.48
CA VAL A 79 6.37 -1.70 -3.87
C VAL A 79 6.62 -2.20 -5.30
N ALA A 80 6.07 -3.36 -5.66
CA ALA A 80 6.29 -3.97 -6.98
C ALA A 80 5.71 -3.11 -8.11
N ARG A 81 4.48 -2.61 -7.95
CA ARG A 81 3.86 -1.71 -8.93
C ARG A 81 4.53 -0.34 -8.97
N ALA A 82 4.96 0.18 -7.83
CA ALA A 82 5.71 1.44 -7.75
C ALA A 82 7.03 1.34 -8.54
N LEU A 83 7.81 0.27 -8.31
CA LEU A 83 9.06 0.04 -9.03
C LEU A 83 8.84 -0.04 -10.55
N ALA A 84 7.83 -0.79 -11.00
CA ALA A 84 7.49 -0.91 -12.42
C ALA A 84 7.09 0.45 -13.03
N ALA A 85 6.35 1.27 -12.30
CA ALA A 85 5.93 2.59 -12.74
C ALA A 85 7.11 3.56 -12.86
N PHE A 86 8.00 3.61 -11.87
CA PHE A 86 9.21 4.45 -11.96
C PHE A 86 10.19 3.97 -13.04
N LYS A 87 10.33 2.65 -13.28
CA LYS A 87 11.09 2.12 -14.44
C LYS A 87 10.50 2.58 -15.79
N ASN A 88 9.18 2.73 -15.86
CA ASN A 88 8.55 3.34 -17.03
C ASN A 88 8.86 4.84 -17.14
N ALA A 89 8.84 5.58 -16.03
CA ALA A 89 9.23 7.00 -16.03
C ALA A 89 10.68 7.17 -16.50
N GLU A 90 11.63 6.37 -16.00
CA GLU A 90 13.03 6.34 -16.46
C GLU A 90 13.12 6.05 -17.97
N ARG A 91 12.41 5.03 -18.45
CA ARG A 91 12.41 4.64 -19.87
C ARG A 91 11.92 5.75 -20.80
N TYR A 92 10.96 6.57 -20.35
CA TYR A 92 10.46 7.71 -21.10
C TYR A 92 11.26 8.99 -20.84
N LYS A 93 12.41 8.91 -20.18
CA LYS A 93 13.31 10.02 -19.89
C LYS A 93 12.61 11.16 -19.16
N TYR A 94 11.87 10.83 -18.12
CA TYR A 94 11.30 11.83 -17.24
C TYR A 94 12.44 12.64 -16.59
N ASN A 95 12.36 13.96 -16.66
CA ASN A 95 13.46 14.86 -16.27
C ASN A 95 13.59 15.05 -14.74
N ASP A 96 12.76 14.39 -13.94
CA ASP A 96 12.83 14.52 -12.50
C ASP A 96 13.92 13.62 -11.92
N THR A 97 14.97 14.24 -11.40
CA THR A 97 16.08 13.56 -10.73
C THR A 97 15.63 12.70 -9.54
N LEU A 98 14.42 12.94 -9.02
CA LEU A 98 13.84 12.12 -7.95
C LEU A 98 13.47 10.68 -8.39
N VAL A 99 13.46 10.37 -9.70
CA VAL A 99 13.19 9.00 -10.19
C VAL A 99 14.25 8.03 -9.69
N TYR A 100 15.53 8.38 -9.76
CA TYR A 100 16.62 7.49 -9.37
C TYR A 100 16.62 7.17 -7.87
N PRO A 101 16.51 8.14 -6.94
CA PRO A 101 16.46 7.79 -5.52
C PRO A 101 15.21 6.98 -5.15
N LYS A 102 14.06 7.16 -5.83
CA LYS A 102 12.87 6.32 -5.63
C LYS A 102 13.08 4.90 -6.13
N LEU A 103 13.68 4.71 -7.30
CA LEU A 103 14.06 3.38 -7.80
C LEU A 103 15.06 2.70 -6.85
N GLY A 104 16.05 3.43 -6.37
CA GLY A 104 17.02 2.93 -5.40
C GLY A 104 16.36 2.46 -4.10
N MET A 105 15.47 3.29 -3.53
CA MET A 105 14.72 2.96 -2.32
C MET A 105 13.85 1.70 -2.47
N LEU A 106 13.08 1.62 -3.55
CA LEU A 106 12.21 0.48 -3.81
C LEU A 106 13.02 -0.80 -4.08
N SER A 107 14.16 -0.68 -4.77
CA SER A 107 15.09 -1.80 -4.96
C SER A 107 15.68 -2.28 -3.64
N MET A 108 16.01 -1.39 -2.69
CA MET A 108 16.42 -1.77 -1.33
C MET A 108 15.32 -2.53 -0.60
N GLN A 109 14.07 -2.06 -0.64
CA GLN A 109 12.94 -2.73 0.00
C GLN A 109 12.72 -4.16 -0.54
N LEU A 110 13.03 -4.39 -1.81
CA LEU A 110 12.97 -5.71 -2.44
C LEU A 110 14.23 -6.57 -2.23
N GLY A 111 15.23 -6.07 -1.51
CA GLY A 111 16.51 -6.75 -1.30
C GLY A 111 17.45 -6.73 -2.51
N ASN A 112 17.15 -5.95 -3.54
CA ASN A 112 17.95 -5.81 -4.77
C ASN A 112 19.06 -4.76 -4.57
N TYR A 113 19.93 -4.96 -3.61
CA TYR A 113 20.90 -3.96 -3.14
C TYR A 113 21.88 -3.48 -4.22
N LYS A 114 22.31 -4.38 -5.11
CA LYS A 114 23.21 -4.02 -6.23
C LYS A 114 22.52 -3.04 -7.19
N GLU A 115 21.25 -3.30 -7.53
CA GLU A 115 20.44 -2.42 -8.37
C GLU A 115 20.19 -1.08 -7.67
N ALA A 116 19.90 -1.11 -6.36
CA ALA A 116 19.73 0.08 -5.54
C ALA A 116 20.98 0.97 -5.56
N ALA A 117 22.16 0.40 -5.36
CA ALA A 117 23.43 1.12 -5.43
C ALA A 117 23.62 1.80 -6.81
N ASN A 118 23.31 1.09 -7.89
CA ASN A 118 23.41 1.67 -9.24
C ASN A 118 22.48 2.89 -9.43
N TYR A 119 21.25 2.84 -8.91
CA TYR A 119 20.34 3.97 -9.00
C TYR A 119 20.78 5.16 -8.14
N PHE A 120 21.29 4.93 -6.94
CA PHE A 120 21.85 6.01 -6.11
C PHE A 120 23.10 6.61 -6.75
N ALA A 121 23.98 5.81 -7.36
CA ALA A 121 25.12 6.32 -8.12
C ALA A 121 24.68 7.24 -9.25
N LYS A 122 23.72 6.81 -10.09
CA LYS A 122 23.15 7.66 -11.15
C LYS A 122 22.59 8.99 -10.63
N HIS A 123 21.94 8.97 -9.45
CA HIS A 123 21.43 10.19 -8.84
C HIS A 123 22.58 11.12 -8.42
N LEU A 124 23.63 10.58 -7.82
CA LEU A 124 24.79 11.32 -7.34
C LEU A 124 25.62 11.92 -8.48
N GLU A 125 25.55 11.36 -9.70
CA GLU A 125 26.14 11.99 -10.90
C GLU A 125 25.41 13.29 -11.29
N LEU A 126 24.16 13.46 -10.89
CA LEU A 126 23.31 14.60 -11.23
C LEU A 126 23.19 15.63 -10.09
N VAL A 127 23.18 15.18 -8.85
CA VAL A 127 22.92 16.01 -7.68
C VAL A 127 23.79 15.59 -6.50
N ASP A 128 24.45 16.55 -5.87
CA ASP A 128 25.17 16.30 -4.61
C ASP A 128 24.19 16.19 -3.45
N ASP A 129 23.72 14.97 -3.15
CA ASP A 129 22.72 14.67 -2.12
C ASP A 129 23.28 13.73 -1.04
N ASN A 130 23.38 14.23 0.19
CA ASN A 130 23.90 13.47 1.33
C ASN A 130 23.03 12.24 1.66
N THR A 131 21.72 12.32 1.45
CA THR A 131 20.80 11.20 1.69
C THR A 131 21.08 10.06 0.72
N SER A 132 21.27 10.37 -0.55
CA SER A 132 21.63 9.37 -1.56
C SER A 132 23.03 8.81 -1.34
N LYS A 133 24.01 9.60 -0.89
CA LYS A 133 25.35 9.11 -0.49
C LYS A 133 25.24 8.07 0.63
N LEU A 134 24.47 8.36 1.65
CA LEU A 134 24.25 7.45 2.78
C LEU A 134 23.58 6.14 2.33
N ARG A 135 22.52 6.24 1.54
CA ARG A 135 21.78 5.07 1.02
C ARG A 135 22.62 4.23 0.06
N TYR A 136 23.43 4.87 -0.78
CA TYR A 136 24.40 4.20 -1.64
C TYR A 136 25.36 3.34 -0.81
N ASN A 137 25.95 3.91 0.24
CA ASN A 137 26.85 3.19 1.14
C ASN A 137 26.13 2.01 1.85
N TRP A 138 24.90 2.19 2.29
CA TRP A 138 24.11 1.11 2.88
C TRP A 138 23.82 0.00 1.87
N ALA A 139 23.48 0.34 0.63
CA ALA A 139 23.23 -0.64 -0.41
C ALA A 139 24.48 -1.48 -0.72
N LEU A 140 25.66 -0.85 -0.76
CA LEU A 140 26.95 -1.56 -0.94
C LEU A 140 27.26 -2.51 0.21
N ARG A 141 26.96 -2.12 1.46
CA ARG A 141 27.28 -2.89 2.67
C ARG A 141 26.18 -3.86 3.08
N ALA A 142 25.10 -3.96 2.34
CA ALA A 142 23.96 -4.81 2.70
C ALA A 142 24.33 -6.30 2.81
N SER A 143 25.30 -6.78 1.99
CA SER A 143 25.83 -8.13 2.09
C SER A 143 26.57 -8.38 3.40
N ASP A 144 27.30 -7.38 3.91
CA ASP A 144 28.09 -7.50 5.14
C ASP A 144 27.15 -7.66 6.34
N PHE A 145 26.06 -6.88 6.37
CA PHE A 145 25.02 -6.99 7.42
C PHE A 145 24.35 -8.38 7.43
N LYS A 146 24.14 -8.98 6.25
CA LYS A 146 23.61 -10.35 6.17
C LYS A 146 24.54 -11.41 6.73
N GLN A 147 25.85 -11.17 6.69
CA GLN A 147 26.86 -12.11 7.19
C GLN A 147 27.12 -11.93 8.70
N GLN A 148 26.73 -10.79 9.28
CA GLN A 148 26.87 -10.58 10.72
C GLN A 148 25.93 -11.49 11.48
N SER A 149 26.45 -12.21 12.46
CA SER A 149 25.65 -13.04 13.35
C SER A 149 24.74 -12.14 14.20
N SER A 150 23.46 -12.49 14.28
CA SER A 150 22.51 -11.86 15.18
C SER A 150 22.29 -12.74 16.41
N ALA A 151 22.11 -12.11 17.58
CA ALA A 151 21.66 -12.83 18.78
C ALA A 151 20.25 -13.40 18.64
N TYR A 152 19.52 -13.01 17.60
CA TYR A 152 18.14 -13.41 17.36
C TYR A 152 18.00 -14.19 16.07
N THR A 153 17.18 -15.24 16.10
CA THR A 153 16.70 -15.93 14.91
C THR A 153 15.30 -15.45 14.58
N VAL A 154 15.14 -14.78 13.44
CA VAL A 154 13.81 -14.31 12.97
C VAL A 154 13.24 -15.37 12.02
N LYS A 155 12.04 -15.86 12.32
CA LYS A 155 11.30 -16.82 11.49
C LYS A 155 9.90 -16.29 11.22
N LEU A 156 9.43 -16.48 9.97
CA LEU A 156 8.03 -16.24 9.63
C LEU A 156 7.16 -17.30 10.31
N GLU A 157 6.18 -16.85 11.11
CA GLU A 157 5.15 -17.76 11.65
C GLU A 157 4.08 -18.00 10.57
N LYS A 158 4.29 -19.08 9.81
CA LYS A 158 3.44 -19.40 8.66
C LYS A 158 1.98 -19.66 9.03
N LEU A 159 1.72 -20.10 10.26
CA LEU A 159 0.37 -20.39 10.74
C LEU A 159 -0.48 -19.10 10.80
N PHE A 160 0.14 -17.97 11.15
CA PHE A 160 -0.54 -16.68 11.30
C PHE A 160 -0.53 -15.85 10.02
N ALA A 161 0.48 -16.07 9.17
CA ALA A 161 0.67 -15.28 7.98
C ALA A 161 -0.47 -15.48 6.96
N SER A 162 -0.93 -14.39 6.39
CA SER A 162 -1.84 -14.38 5.25
C SER A 162 -1.17 -13.82 3.99
N SER A 163 -1.86 -13.87 2.86
CA SER A 163 -1.44 -13.16 1.64
C SER A 163 -1.81 -11.67 1.66
N ARG A 164 -2.37 -11.20 2.76
CA ARG A 164 -2.82 -9.84 2.99
C ARG A 164 -1.94 -9.18 4.06
N SER A 165 -2.35 -8.03 4.58
CA SER A 165 -1.63 -7.35 5.66
C SER A 165 -2.00 -7.96 7.01
N ASP A 166 -0.99 -8.35 7.78
CA ASP A 166 -1.10 -8.80 9.16
C ASP A 166 -0.15 -7.91 10.00
N TYR A 167 -0.66 -7.21 11.03
CA TYR A 167 0.12 -6.21 11.74
C TYR A 167 -0.40 -6.00 13.18
N SER A 168 0.32 -5.19 13.96
CA SER A 168 0.00 -4.79 15.34
C SER A 168 -0.28 -5.98 16.28
N PRO A 169 0.62 -6.96 16.41
CA PRO A 169 0.42 -8.08 17.34
C PRO A 169 0.51 -7.60 18.80
N MET A 170 -0.40 -8.08 19.63
CA MET A 170 -0.45 -7.78 21.07
C MET A 170 -0.86 -9.01 21.88
N PHE A 171 -0.06 -9.39 22.88
CA PHE A 171 -0.44 -10.42 23.83
C PHE A 171 -1.52 -9.89 24.78
N ALA A 172 -2.55 -10.72 25.03
CA ALA A 172 -3.64 -10.37 25.95
C ALA A 172 -3.23 -10.51 27.42
N ASN A 173 -2.21 -11.31 27.69
CA ASN A 173 -1.77 -11.63 29.04
C ASN A 173 -0.26 -11.86 29.12
N SER A 174 0.27 -11.90 30.33
CA SER A 174 1.69 -12.16 30.62
C SER A 174 2.12 -13.59 30.34
N GLU A 175 1.21 -14.54 30.22
CA GLU A 175 1.48 -15.95 29.93
C GLU A 175 1.85 -16.15 28.46
N GLY A 176 1.53 -15.21 27.58
CA GLY A 176 1.83 -15.30 26.15
C GLY A 176 1.14 -16.47 25.45
N ASN A 177 -0.07 -16.83 25.89
CA ASN A 177 -0.87 -17.92 25.33
C ASN A 177 -2.05 -17.45 24.48
N GLU A 178 -2.34 -16.15 24.47
CA GLU A 178 -3.37 -15.51 23.66
C GLU A 178 -2.79 -14.25 23.02
N LEU A 179 -2.80 -14.19 21.66
CA LEU A 179 -2.26 -13.10 20.87
C LEU A 179 -3.34 -12.54 19.97
N TYR A 180 -3.55 -11.25 20.00
CA TYR A 180 -4.40 -10.50 19.09
C TYR A 180 -3.55 -9.81 18.04
N PHE A 181 -4.09 -9.66 16.84
CA PHE A 181 -3.45 -8.90 15.76
C PHE A 181 -4.50 -8.41 14.78
N THR A 182 -4.14 -7.42 14.01
CA THR A 182 -4.99 -6.81 12.98
C THR A 182 -4.71 -7.45 11.62
N SER A 183 -5.75 -7.70 10.83
CA SER A 183 -5.57 -8.29 9.50
C SER A 183 -6.64 -7.85 8.50
N THR A 184 -6.21 -7.65 7.24
CA THR A 184 -7.10 -7.42 6.08
C THR A 184 -7.36 -8.70 5.30
N ARG A 185 -7.21 -9.87 5.92
CA ARG A 185 -7.42 -11.19 5.28
C ARG A 185 -8.86 -11.38 4.80
N ASN A 186 -9.08 -12.35 3.94
CA ASN A 186 -10.39 -12.55 3.31
C ASN A 186 -11.53 -12.83 4.30
N GLN A 187 -11.22 -13.34 5.50
CA GLN A 187 -12.17 -13.57 6.58
C GLN A 187 -12.59 -12.30 7.33
N ALA A 188 -11.96 -11.15 7.06
CA ALA A 188 -12.38 -9.88 7.65
C ALA A 188 -13.82 -9.52 7.26
N THR A 189 -14.49 -8.80 8.17
CA THR A 189 -15.90 -8.42 8.05
C THR A 189 -16.14 -7.46 6.88
N GLY A 190 -17.31 -7.54 6.27
CA GLY A 190 -17.68 -6.70 5.12
C GLY A 190 -17.04 -7.16 3.80
N ASP A 191 -17.57 -6.66 2.70
CA ASP A 191 -17.09 -6.98 1.34
C ASP A 191 -16.58 -5.76 0.59
N GLU A 192 -16.72 -4.57 1.15
CA GLU A 192 -16.22 -3.35 0.56
C GLU A 192 -14.68 -3.28 0.62
N LEU A 193 -14.10 -2.77 -0.46
CA LEU A 193 -12.67 -2.56 -0.52
C LEU A 193 -12.32 -1.10 -0.20
N SER A 194 -11.31 -0.92 0.62
CA SER A 194 -10.78 0.40 0.93
C SER A 194 -10.32 1.12 -0.33
N GLY A 195 -10.78 2.34 -0.55
CA GLY A 195 -10.30 3.21 -1.63
C GLY A 195 -8.82 3.60 -1.48
N ILE A 196 -8.25 3.40 -0.27
CA ILE A 196 -6.86 3.69 0.05
C ILE A 196 -5.96 2.54 -0.41
N THR A 197 -6.29 1.30 -0.01
CA THR A 197 -5.41 0.12 -0.17
C THR A 197 -5.89 -0.86 -1.23
N GLY A 198 -7.17 -0.83 -1.61
CA GLY A 198 -7.81 -1.84 -2.46
C GLY A 198 -7.97 -3.20 -1.76
N MET A 199 -7.78 -3.26 -0.45
CA MET A 199 -8.02 -4.45 0.38
C MET A 199 -9.29 -4.26 1.18
N LYS A 200 -9.83 -5.34 1.77
CA LYS A 200 -10.89 -5.25 2.78
C LYS A 200 -10.43 -4.35 3.94
N ASN A 201 -11.36 -3.76 4.64
CA ASN A 201 -11.07 -3.13 5.92
C ASN A 201 -10.48 -4.15 6.88
N SER A 202 -9.69 -3.69 7.82
CA SER A 202 -9.02 -4.57 8.77
C SER A 202 -9.92 -4.90 9.96
N ASP A 203 -9.76 -6.13 10.45
CA ASP A 203 -10.40 -6.66 11.65
C ASP A 203 -9.38 -7.16 12.66
N LEU A 204 -9.81 -7.34 13.89
CA LEU A 204 -9.05 -8.01 14.94
C LEU A 204 -9.22 -9.53 14.83
N PHE A 205 -8.10 -10.22 14.81
CA PHE A 205 -7.98 -11.67 14.86
C PHE A 205 -7.29 -12.09 16.16
N CYS A 206 -7.57 -13.30 16.61
CA CYS A 206 -6.97 -13.88 17.78
C CYS A 206 -6.41 -15.26 17.48
N VAL A 207 -5.28 -15.58 18.06
CA VAL A 207 -4.70 -16.92 18.11
C VAL A 207 -4.50 -17.33 19.55
N ARG A 208 -4.74 -18.60 19.85
CA ARG A 208 -4.57 -19.18 21.18
C ARG A 208 -3.71 -20.43 21.13
N LYS A 209 -2.95 -20.68 22.17
CA LYS A 209 -2.29 -21.95 22.36
C LYS A 209 -3.27 -23.01 22.85
N ASP A 210 -3.07 -24.24 22.41
CA ASP A 210 -3.75 -25.41 22.97
C ASP A 210 -3.10 -25.85 24.31
N GLU A 211 -3.65 -26.88 24.92
CA GLU A 211 -3.14 -27.46 26.19
C GLU A 211 -1.69 -27.95 26.09
N LYS A 212 -1.20 -28.20 24.89
CA LYS A 212 0.19 -28.62 24.59
C LYS A 212 1.10 -27.44 24.29
N GLY A 213 0.62 -26.21 24.42
CA GLY A 213 1.36 -24.99 24.13
C GLY A 213 1.55 -24.68 22.64
N LYS A 214 0.84 -25.36 21.73
CA LYS A 214 0.90 -25.11 20.29
C LYS A 214 -0.13 -24.09 19.88
N TRP A 215 0.27 -23.16 19.04
CA TRP A 215 -0.64 -22.18 18.45
C TRP A 215 -1.69 -22.82 17.55
N LYS A 216 -2.93 -22.40 17.70
CA LYS A 216 -4.04 -22.71 16.81
C LYS A 216 -4.07 -21.74 15.62
N ALA A 217 -4.90 -22.05 14.62
CA ALA A 217 -5.12 -21.12 13.49
C ALA A 217 -5.79 -19.82 13.97
N PRO A 218 -5.55 -18.69 13.28
CA PRO A 218 -6.22 -17.43 13.57
C PRO A 218 -7.73 -17.52 13.41
N GLU A 219 -8.45 -16.94 14.36
CA GLU A 219 -9.90 -16.83 14.35
C GLU A 219 -10.29 -15.36 14.40
N LEU A 220 -11.38 -15.00 13.71
CA LEU A 220 -11.98 -13.68 13.83
C LEU A 220 -12.44 -13.50 15.30
N VAL A 221 -12.14 -12.35 15.90
CA VAL A 221 -12.55 -12.10 17.28
C VAL A 221 -14.07 -12.03 17.36
N GLU A 222 -14.64 -12.93 18.19
CA GLU A 222 -16.07 -12.97 18.42
C GLU A 222 -16.54 -11.83 19.35
N GLY A 223 -17.76 -11.39 19.15
CA GLY A 223 -18.40 -10.32 19.92
C GLY A 223 -18.60 -9.06 19.07
N GLY A 224 -18.71 -7.91 19.71
CA GLY A 224 -19.04 -6.67 19.05
C GLY A 224 -17.83 -5.77 18.75
N LEU A 225 -16.64 -6.33 18.50
CA LEU A 225 -15.44 -5.57 18.20
C LEU A 225 -15.29 -5.26 16.72
N ASN A 226 -15.45 -6.29 15.89
CA ASN A 226 -15.31 -6.18 14.44
C ASN A 226 -16.61 -5.69 13.82
N THR A 227 -16.52 -4.73 12.93
CA THR A 227 -17.64 -4.07 12.23
C THR A 227 -17.29 -3.92 10.75
N PRO A 228 -18.16 -3.38 9.89
CA PRO A 228 -17.76 -3.02 8.52
C PRO A 228 -16.73 -1.88 8.43
N LEU A 229 -16.36 -1.25 9.55
CA LEU A 229 -15.34 -0.21 9.60
C LEU A 229 -13.93 -0.82 9.56
N ASP A 230 -12.92 0.01 9.77
CA ASP A 230 -11.50 -0.39 9.77
C ASP A 230 -11.04 -0.45 11.23
N GLU A 231 -11.08 -1.62 11.83
CA GLU A 231 -10.60 -1.86 13.18
C GLU A 231 -9.11 -2.23 13.15
N GLY A 232 -8.35 -1.67 14.10
CA GLY A 232 -6.92 -1.94 14.15
C GLY A 232 -6.31 -1.77 15.52
N ALA A 233 -5.04 -2.10 15.62
CA ALA A 233 -4.15 -1.95 16.76
C ALA A 233 -4.88 -1.98 18.12
N CYS A 234 -4.83 -3.10 18.82
CA CYS A 234 -5.42 -3.18 20.17
C CYS A 234 -4.34 -3.25 21.27
N CYS A 235 -4.72 -2.85 22.47
CA CYS A 235 -3.95 -3.08 23.68
C CYS A 235 -4.88 -3.40 24.85
N PHE A 236 -4.31 -3.91 25.95
CA PHE A 236 -5.05 -4.35 27.12
C PHE A 236 -4.60 -3.58 28.34
N SER A 237 -5.55 -3.18 29.18
CA SER A 237 -5.28 -2.69 30.52
C SER A 237 -5.09 -3.86 31.49
N THR A 238 -4.55 -3.56 32.66
CA THR A 238 -4.31 -4.55 33.72
C THR A 238 -5.59 -5.19 34.26
N ASP A 239 -6.74 -4.51 34.16
CA ASP A 239 -8.06 -5.02 34.49
C ASP A 239 -8.75 -5.78 33.32
N GLY A 240 -8.02 -6.07 32.24
CA GLY A 240 -8.49 -6.88 31.12
C GLY A 240 -9.41 -6.16 30.13
N LYS A 241 -9.50 -4.83 30.19
CA LYS A 241 -10.23 -4.02 29.20
C LYS A 241 -9.40 -3.90 27.94
N MET A 242 -10.04 -4.03 26.79
CA MET A 242 -9.40 -3.77 25.48
C MET A 242 -9.63 -2.32 25.05
N TYR A 243 -8.59 -1.72 24.53
CA TYR A 243 -8.62 -0.48 23.73
C TYR A 243 -8.22 -0.81 22.33
N LEU A 244 -8.93 -0.28 21.35
CA LEU A 244 -8.68 -0.51 19.94
C LEU A 244 -8.87 0.78 19.15
N THR A 245 -8.21 0.88 17.99
CA THR A 245 -8.45 1.95 17.05
C THR A 245 -9.56 1.56 16.08
N VAL A 246 -10.43 2.50 15.76
CA VAL A 246 -11.48 2.36 14.74
C VAL A 246 -11.41 3.56 13.82
N CYS A 247 -11.41 3.31 12.51
CA CYS A 247 -11.47 4.37 11.51
C CYS A 247 -12.88 4.41 10.93
N PRO A 248 -13.73 5.37 11.35
CA PRO A 248 -15.06 5.53 10.77
C PRO A 248 -14.96 5.87 9.29
N THR A 249 -15.87 5.35 8.50
CA THR A 249 -16.00 5.71 7.08
C THR A 249 -16.75 7.01 6.95
N ASP A 250 -16.06 8.09 6.63
CA ASP A 250 -16.69 9.33 6.19
C ASP A 250 -16.22 9.65 4.77
N PRO A 251 -17.12 9.64 3.77
CA PRO A 251 -16.74 9.92 2.38
C PRO A 251 -16.37 11.40 2.14
N GLU A 252 -16.71 12.31 3.04
CA GLU A 252 -16.49 13.76 2.84
C GLU A 252 -15.22 14.27 3.53
N TYR A 253 -14.74 13.59 4.59
CA TYR A 253 -13.60 14.05 5.40
C TYR A 253 -12.47 13.02 5.49
N PRO A 254 -11.20 13.47 5.65
CA PRO A 254 -10.10 12.59 5.98
C PRO A 254 -10.43 11.81 7.27
N ARG A 255 -10.35 10.51 7.19
CA ARG A 255 -10.69 9.61 8.30
C ARG A 255 -9.65 9.76 9.40
N MET A 256 -10.09 10.17 10.57
CA MET A 256 -9.27 10.15 11.78
C MET A 256 -9.59 8.88 12.56
N ALA A 257 -8.55 8.16 12.98
CA ALA A 257 -8.72 7.03 13.87
C ALA A 257 -9.26 7.50 15.22
N GLU A 258 -10.23 6.76 15.75
CA GLU A 258 -10.81 6.96 17.07
C GLU A 258 -10.33 5.85 18.00
N ILE A 259 -10.23 6.14 19.30
CA ILE A 259 -9.97 5.11 20.30
C ILE A 259 -11.32 4.63 20.85
N TRP A 260 -11.53 3.33 20.79
CA TRP A 260 -12.70 2.65 21.31
C TRP A 260 -12.29 1.68 22.41
N THR A 261 -13.24 1.29 23.26
CA THR A 261 -12.98 0.37 24.36
C THR A 261 -14.08 -0.66 24.48
N SER A 262 -13.71 -1.85 24.95
CA SER A 262 -14.63 -2.93 25.26
C SER A 262 -14.17 -3.73 26.46
N ASN A 263 -15.14 -4.30 27.17
CA ASN A 263 -14.92 -5.26 28.25
C ASN A 263 -15.32 -6.66 27.77
N ARG A 264 -14.73 -7.69 28.37
CA ARG A 264 -15.09 -9.09 28.14
C ARG A 264 -16.19 -9.51 29.09
N SER A 265 -17.25 -10.13 28.56
CA SER A 265 -18.25 -10.85 29.37
C SER A 265 -18.14 -12.32 28.98
N ASP A 266 -17.80 -13.17 29.94
CA ASP A 266 -17.48 -14.58 29.72
C ASP A 266 -16.37 -14.76 28.66
N ALA A 267 -16.62 -15.51 27.59
CA ALA A 267 -15.66 -15.78 26.51
C ALA A 267 -15.69 -14.74 25.38
N LYS A 268 -16.68 -13.82 25.36
CA LYS A 268 -16.91 -12.90 24.24
C LYS A 268 -16.69 -11.45 24.62
N TRP A 269 -16.25 -10.66 23.65
CA TRP A 269 -16.14 -9.22 23.79
C TRP A 269 -17.51 -8.55 23.63
N ASN A 270 -17.79 -7.60 24.48
CA ASN A 270 -18.96 -6.75 24.31
C ASN A 270 -18.78 -5.80 23.11
N LYS A 271 -19.86 -5.18 22.69
CA LYS A 271 -19.79 -4.14 21.66
C LYS A 271 -18.86 -3.03 22.12
N ALA A 272 -17.88 -2.70 21.27
CA ALA A 272 -16.98 -1.59 21.55
C ALA A 272 -17.72 -0.25 21.50
N SER A 273 -17.27 0.70 22.29
CA SER A 273 -17.77 2.06 22.34
C SER A 273 -16.64 3.07 22.33
N LYS A 274 -16.86 4.22 21.69
CA LYS A 274 -15.89 5.30 21.63
C LYS A 274 -15.49 5.76 23.01
N LEU A 275 -14.19 5.89 23.23
CA LEU A 275 -13.65 6.50 24.44
C LEU A 275 -14.01 7.99 24.46
N LYS A 276 -14.60 8.45 25.54
CA LYS A 276 -15.02 9.86 25.74
C LYS A 276 -13.86 10.71 26.25
#